data_2ba17e65b7c927b62022ea7774ae91b5
#
_entry.id   2ba17e65b7c927b62022ea7774ae91b5
#
_cell.length_a   1.000
_cell.length_b   1.000
_cell.length_c   1.000
_cell.angle_alpha   90.00
_cell.angle_beta   90.00
_cell.angle_gamma   90.00
#
_symmetry.space_group_name_H-M   'P 1'
#
loop_
_entity.id
_entity.type
_entity.pdbx_description
1 polymer ?
#
loop_
_entity_poly.entity_id
_entity_poly.type
_entity_poly.pdbx_seq_one_letter_code
_entity_poly.pdbx_strand_id
1 'polypeptide(L)'
;MAAARPEGYTNRLMTIASRSAARREAIGAGTTRARVAVIKTRPETVLEDVAGMMRSLDYRRALPAGNRTVLKDNISWHLPYLSANTTPWQLEGVVKTLREDGYRNLLGLHNQTVVTDAHRGDKLNKFAGVYKRYGVPSVDNFDPECAWVRIEPKTPLLVLDRIFGEVRVPEVLIGSNVLHLPTVKTHVYTTMTGAMKNAFGGLLRDNRHWAHTDIHKTLVDLLAIQKEIHPGLFAVMDGTICGDGAGPRAMIPVVKNYMLASDDMVAIDAVSAWLMGFDPLGEVECIRLAHERGLGVGDVREIEVVGEDVSEVNFHFKVRYHFASRVGRLLWFTPLARIQSVFFKTPLVHAFIWGSAAYHDHYWWPVHGTKRMAEIAKSPWGRLFQAYE
;
A
#
# COMPACT_ATOMS: atom_id res chain seq x y z
N MET A 1 -49.51 -6.12 -24.55
CA MET A 1 -49.07 -5.09 -23.57
C MET A 1 -47.59 -5.29 -23.30
N ALA A 2 -46.76 -4.45 -23.91
CA ALA A 2 -45.32 -4.47 -23.71
C ALA A 2 -44.99 -3.61 -22.48
N ALA A 3 -44.37 -4.19 -21.48
CA ALA A 3 -43.96 -3.49 -20.25
C ALA A 3 -42.83 -2.48 -20.59
N ALA A 4 -43.06 -1.21 -20.30
CA ALA A 4 -42.07 -0.14 -20.44
C ALA A 4 -40.88 -0.42 -19.49
N ARG A 5 -39.66 -0.41 -20.02
CA ARG A 5 -38.42 -0.48 -19.21
C ARG A 5 -38.27 0.84 -18.43
N PRO A 6 -37.85 0.78 -17.16
CA PRO A 6 -37.71 2.00 -16.36
C PRO A 6 -36.54 2.86 -16.91
N GLU A 7 -36.80 4.17 -17.10
CA GLU A 7 -35.84 5.17 -17.61
C GLU A 7 -34.49 5.22 -16.87
N GLY A 8 -34.43 4.75 -15.62
CA GLY A 8 -33.20 4.68 -14.83
C GLY A 8 -32.16 3.66 -15.35
N TYR A 9 -32.54 2.70 -16.19
CA TYR A 9 -31.63 1.67 -16.70
C TYR A 9 -30.81 2.19 -17.90
N THR A 10 -31.44 2.99 -18.75
CA THR A 10 -30.80 3.63 -19.92
C THR A 10 -29.79 4.70 -19.52
N ASN A 11 -30.08 5.50 -18.51
CA ASN A 11 -29.14 6.49 -17.96
C ASN A 11 -27.91 5.83 -17.29
N ARG A 12 -28.08 4.68 -16.66
CA ARG A 12 -26.97 3.93 -16.04
C ARG A 12 -26.04 3.31 -17.09
N LEU A 13 -26.57 2.80 -18.18
CA LEU A 13 -25.81 2.25 -19.32
C LEU A 13 -25.09 3.35 -20.10
N MET A 14 -25.71 4.50 -20.33
CA MET A 14 -25.05 5.67 -20.92
C MET A 14 -23.92 6.21 -20.06
N THR A 15 -24.08 6.25 -18.73
CA THR A 15 -23.03 6.66 -17.80
C THR A 15 -21.85 5.67 -17.78
N ILE A 16 -22.10 4.39 -17.93
CA ILE A 16 -21.05 3.37 -18.01
C ILE A 16 -20.31 3.44 -19.36
N ALA A 17 -21.05 3.63 -20.47
CA ALA A 17 -20.47 3.76 -21.80
C ALA A 17 -19.65 5.05 -21.97
N SER A 18 -20.13 6.18 -21.43
CA SER A 18 -19.41 7.46 -21.45
C SER A 18 -18.15 7.42 -20.56
N ARG A 19 -18.21 6.74 -19.41
CA ARG A 19 -17.04 6.49 -18.57
C ARG A 19 -16.02 5.57 -19.25
N SER A 20 -16.46 4.58 -20.02
CA SER A 20 -15.59 3.70 -20.81
C SER A 20 -14.90 4.44 -21.95
N ALA A 21 -15.60 5.32 -22.68
CA ALA A 21 -15.03 6.14 -23.75
C ALA A 21 -14.03 7.17 -23.19
N ALA A 22 -14.39 7.91 -22.13
CA ALA A 22 -13.49 8.83 -21.43
C ALA A 22 -12.27 8.10 -20.83
N ARG A 23 -12.43 6.81 -20.50
CA ARG A 23 -11.38 5.98 -20.02
C ARG A 23 -10.34 5.61 -21.09
N ARG A 24 -10.75 5.40 -22.35
CA ARG A 24 -9.83 5.15 -23.47
C ARG A 24 -9.01 6.38 -23.84
N GLU A 25 -9.61 7.58 -23.78
CA GLU A 25 -8.93 8.83 -24.09
C GLU A 25 -7.96 9.27 -22.98
N ALA A 26 -8.12 8.78 -21.74
CA ALA A 26 -7.33 9.22 -20.60
C ALA A 26 -5.91 8.64 -20.55
N ILE A 27 -5.67 7.46 -21.11
CA ILE A 27 -4.34 6.84 -21.08
C ILE A 27 -3.60 7.14 -22.38
N GLY A 28 -2.58 8.00 -22.32
CA GLY A 28 -1.64 8.24 -23.43
C GLY A 28 -1.77 9.56 -24.19
N ALA A 29 -2.58 10.53 -23.76
CA ALA A 29 -2.85 11.78 -24.50
C ALA A 29 -2.11 13.02 -24.00
N GLY A 30 -1.04 12.90 -23.15
CA GLY A 30 -0.34 14.06 -22.58
C GLY A 30 1.18 13.97 -22.63
N THR A 31 1.87 15.06 -22.26
CA THR A 31 3.31 15.01 -21.98
C THR A 31 3.56 14.14 -20.76
N THR A 32 4.15 12.98 -20.96
CA THR A 32 4.42 11.99 -19.92
C THR A 32 5.38 12.54 -18.87
N ARG A 33 4.95 12.62 -17.61
CA ARG A 33 5.79 13.08 -16.48
C ARG A 33 6.26 11.94 -15.60
N ALA A 34 5.56 10.81 -15.60
CA ALA A 34 5.87 9.65 -14.78
C ALA A 34 5.66 8.36 -15.57
N ARG A 35 6.36 7.30 -15.18
CA ARG A 35 6.23 5.97 -15.80
C ARG A 35 5.82 4.95 -14.75
N VAL A 36 4.85 4.11 -15.09
CA VAL A 36 4.40 2.98 -14.26
C VAL A 36 4.46 1.72 -15.11
N ALA A 37 5.31 0.78 -14.75
CA ALA A 37 5.27 -0.54 -15.38
C ALA A 37 4.12 -1.35 -14.78
N VAL A 38 3.34 -2.00 -15.64
CA VAL A 38 2.27 -2.93 -15.27
C VAL A 38 2.47 -4.20 -16.07
N ILE A 39 2.52 -5.33 -15.38
CA ILE A 39 2.68 -6.63 -16.01
C ILE A 39 1.64 -7.62 -15.49
N LYS A 40 1.28 -8.59 -16.33
CA LYS A 40 0.67 -9.84 -15.88
C LYS A 40 1.75 -10.86 -15.57
N THR A 41 1.56 -11.59 -14.47
CA THR A 41 2.53 -12.58 -14.01
C THR A 41 1.83 -13.86 -13.55
N ARG A 42 2.62 -14.91 -13.36
CA ARG A 42 2.17 -16.21 -12.87
C ARG A 42 3.22 -16.79 -11.91
N PRO A 43 2.85 -17.75 -11.05
CA PRO A 43 3.75 -18.30 -10.05
C PRO A 43 5.08 -18.82 -10.58
N GLU A 44 5.09 -19.37 -11.80
CA GLU A 44 6.26 -19.98 -12.42
C GLU A 44 7.31 -18.95 -12.88
N THR A 45 6.89 -17.73 -13.16
CA THR A 45 7.75 -16.69 -13.77
C THR A 45 7.87 -15.41 -12.92
N VAL A 46 7.16 -15.33 -11.79
CA VAL A 46 7.02 -14.07 -11.02
C VAL A 46 8.34 -13.43 -10.63
N LEU A 47 9.37 -14.21 -10.29
CA LEU A 47 10.67 -13.65 -9.88
C LEU A 47 11.39 -12.98 -11.07
N GLU A 48 11.37 -13.62 -12.23
CA GLU A 48 11.92 -13.12 -13.50
C GLU A 48 11.08 -11.93 -14.02
N ASP A 49 9.77 -12.01 -13.88
CA ASP A 49 8.85 -10.94 -14.29
C ASP A 49 9.06 -9.67 -13.46
N VAL A 50 9.28 -9.79 -12.13
CA VAL A 50 9.65 -8.66 -11.27
C VAL A 50 10.97 -8.04 -11.72
N ALA A 51 11.98 -8.86 -12.01
CA ALA A 51 13.27 -8.37 -12.47
C ALA A 51 13.15 -7.61 -13.80
N GLY A 52 12.43 -8.18 -14.76
CA GLY A 52 12.15 -7.55 -16.06
C GLY A 52 11.40 -6.23 -15.90
N MET A 53 10.37 -6.19 -15.06
CA MET A 53 9.57 -5.00 -14.77
C MET A 53 10.42 -3.89 -14.14
N MET A 54 11.22 -4.17 -13.12
CA MET A 54 12.10 -3.20 -12.49
C MET A 54 13.12 -2.62 -13.49
N ARG A 55 13.76 -3.50 -14.28
CA ARG A 55 14.77 -3.09 -15.28
C ARG A 55 14.15 -2.29 -16.43
N SER A 56 12.90 -2.53 -16.82
CA SER A 56 12.22 -1.75 -17.87
C SER A 56 12.01 -0.28 -17.51
N LEU A 57 12.00 0.04 -16.22
CA LEU A 57 11.93 1.41 -15.70
C LEU A 57 13.30 2.03 -15.38
N ASP A 58 14.39 1.32 -15.66
CA ASP A 58 15.73 1.78 -15.25
C ASP A 58 15.81 2.14 -13.74
N TYR A 59 15.29 1.25 -12.90
CA TYR A 59 15.17 1.47 -11.46
C TYR A 59 16.48 1.84 -10.77
N ARG A 60 17.63 1.48 -11.37
CA ARG A 60 18.98 1.82 -10.86
C ARG A 60 19.24 3.32 -10.86
N ARG A 61 18.58 4.08 -11.75
CA ARG A 61 18.61 5.54 -11.75
C ARG A 61 17.83 6.09 -10.56
N ALA A 62 16.71 5.47 -10.22
CA ALA A 62 15.86 5.86 -9.10
C ALA A 62 16.44 5.44 -7.73
N LEU A 63 17.24 4.36 -7.69
CA LEU A 63 17.85 3.82 -6.47
C LEU A 63 19.38 3.76 -6.63
N PRO A 64 20.13 4.83 -6.34
CA PRO A 64 21.58 4.83 -6.45
C PRO A 64 22.23 3.70 -5.63
N ALA A 65 22.95 2.78 -6.31
CA ALA A 65 23.46 1.54 -5.70
C ALA A 65 24.53 1.74 -4.61
N GLY A 66 25.16 2.91 -4.55
CA GLY A 66 26.14 3.27 -3.51
C GLY A 66 25.52 3.48 -2.13
N ASN A 67 24.21 3.72 -2.05
CA ASN A 67 23.50 3.94 -0.80
C ASN A 67 22.92 2.63 -0.26
N ARG A 68 22.66 2.59 1.05
CA ARG A 68 21.80 1.53 1.63
C ARG A 68 20.44 1.58 0.95
N THR A 69 19.88 0.41 0.64
CA THR A 69 18.51 0.29 0.16
C THR A 69 17.66 -0.42 1.21
N VAL A 70 16.73 0.30 1.78
CA VAL A 70 15.78 -0.21 2.76
C VAL A 70 14.57 -0.78 2.04
N LEU A 71 14.26 -2.03 2.32
CA LEU A 71 13.08 -2.74 1.84
C LEU A 71 11.96 -2.51 2.85
N LYS A 72 10.99 -1.68 2.49
CA LYS A 72 9.84 -1.44 3.35
C LYS A 72 8.69 -2.35 2.95
N ASP A 73 8.64 -3.50 3.60
CA ASP A 73 7.51 -4.40 3.48
C ASP A 73 6.24 -3.86 4.16
N ASN A 74 5.14 -4.57 3.97
CA ASN A 74 3.84 -4.25 4.52
C ASN A 74 3.30 -5.44 5.31
N ILE A 75 3.27 -5.32 6.63
CA ILE A 75 2.59 -6.26 7.54
C ILE A 75 1.36 -5.54 8.10
N SER A 76 0.26 -5.55 7.36
CA SER A 76 -1.01 -4.99 7.83
C SER A 76 -1.69 -5.89 8.86
N TRP A 77 -1.38 -7.16 8.81
CA TRP A 77 -1.87 -8.18 9.74
C TRP A 77 -0.80 -9.24 9.98
N HIS A 78 -0.60 -9.67 11.23
CA HIS A 78 0.37 -10.72 11.55
C HIS A 78 -0.06 -12.11 11.03
N LEU A 79 -1.34 -12.30 10.71
CA LEU A 79 -1.82 -13.54 10.12
C LEU A 79 -1.51 -13.61 8.62
N PRO A 80 -1.31 -14.82 8.06
CA PRO A 80 -0.91 -15.01 6.66
C PRO A 80 -2.10 -14.81 5.70
N TYR A 81 -2.52 -13.55 5.54
CA TYR A 81 -3.63 -13.17 4.67
C TYR A 81 -3.07 -12.48 3.41
N LEU A 82 -2.96 -13.23 2.31
CA LEU A 82 -2.17 -12.86 1.14
C LEU A 82 -2.57 -11.55 0.46
N SER A 83 -3.83 -11.14 0.59
CA SER A 83 -4.29 -9.82 0.08
C SER A 83 -4.03 -8.66 1.04
N ALA A 84 -3.50 -8.92 2.25
CA ALA A 84 -3.29 -7.90 3.27
C ALA A 84 -1.83 -7.48 3.41
N ASN A 85 -0.89 -8.36 3.12
CA ASN A 85 0.53 -8.18 3.40
C ASN A 85 1.35 -8.23 2.10
N THR A 86 2.58 -7.78 2.15
CA THR A 86 3.60 -8.11 1.14
C THR A 86 3.62 -9.62 0.95
N THR A 87 3.80 -10.09 -0.27
CA THR A 87 3.91 -11.52 -0.53
C THR A 87 5.38 -11.95 -0.57
N PRO A 88 5.70 -13.21 -0.24
CA PRO A 88 7.10 -13.66 -0.24
C PRO A 88 7.73 -13.62 -1.65
N TRP A 89 6.96 -13.88 -2.72
CA TRP A 89 7.47 -13.77 -4.10
C TRP A 89 7.74 -12.32 -4.53
N GLN A 90 6.93 -11.35 -4.05
CA GLN A 90 7.19 -9.93 -4.27
C GLN A 90 8.53 -9.54 -3.61
N LEU A 91 8.69 -9.90 -2.34
CA LEU A 91 9.93 -9.63 -1.58
C LEU A 91 11.12 -10.33 -2.23
N GLU A 92 11.00 -11.63 -2.54
CA GLU A 92 12.08 -12.42 -3.14
C GLU A 92 12.46 -11.90 -4.54
N GLY A 93 11.49 -11.62 -5.40
CA GLY A 93 11.75 -11.08 -6.73
C GLY A 93 12.54 -9.78 -6.68
N VAL A 94 12.18 -8.87 -5.75
CA VAL A 94 12.91 -7.61 -5.54
C VAL A 94 14.30 -7.85 -4.97
N VAL A 95 14.44 -8.66 -3.92
CA VAL A 95 15.75 -8.93 -3.30
C VAL A 95 16.70 -9.62 -4.28
N LYS A 96 16.21 -10.63 -5.01
CA LYS A 96 16.98 -11.35 -6.05
C LYS A 96 17.48 -10.36 -7.10
N THR A 97 16.58 -9.52 -7.65
CA THR A 97 16.94 -8.52 -8.68
C THR A 97 18.00 -7.56 -8.18
N LEU A 98 17.83 -7.01 -6.98
CA LEU A 98 18.81 -6.09 -6.40
C LEU A 98 20.18 -6.76 -6.21
N ARG A 99 20.22 -8.00 -5.70
CA ARG A 99 21.47 -8.76 -5.52
C ARG A 99 22.16 -9.07 -6.85
N GLU A 100 21.40 -9.49 -7.87
CA GLU A 100 21.94 -9.73 -9.22
C GLU A 100 22.53 -8.45 -9.84
N ASP A 101 21.88 -7.31 -9.63
CA ASP A 101 22.29 -6.01 -10.15
C ASP A 101 23.32 -5.30 -9.25
N GLY A 102 23.89 -6.00 -8.26
CA GLY A 102 25.07 -5.57 -7.50
C GLY A 102 24.78 -4.76 -6.23
N TYR A 103 23.53 -4.65 -5.78
CA TYR A 103 23.20 -4.01 -4.50
C TYR A 103 23.64 -4.88 -3.32
N ARG A 104 24.61 -4.40 -2.54
CA ARG A 104 25.20 -5.16 -1.41
C ARG A 104 24.61 -4.74 -0.06
N ASN A 105 24.26 -3.47 0.10
CA ASN A 105 23.77 -2.91 1.36
C ASN A 105 22.23 -2.86 1.37
N LEU A 106 21.60 -4.02 1.56
CA LEU A 106 20.15 -4.17 1.70
C LEU A 106 19.78 -4.32 3.16
N LEU A 107 18.62 -3.76 3.56
CA LEU A 107 18.09 -3.83 4.92
C LEU A 107 16.56 -3.95 4.88
N GLY A 108 15.99 -4.96 5.52
CA GLY A 108 14.55 -5.04 5.77
C GLY A 108 14.15 -4.09 6.90
N LEU A 109 13.01 -3.42 6.77
CA LEU A 109 12.46 -2.56 7.82
C LEU A 109 11.03 -2.95 8.16
N HIS A 110 10.85 -3.49 9.35
CA HIS A 110 9.54 -3.84 9.89
C HIS A 110 9.01 -2.76 10.83
N ASN A 111 7.70 -2.76 10.99
CA ASN A 111 7.02 -1.95 11.99
C ASN A 111 5.88 -2.73 12.62
N GLN A 112 5.67 -2.53 13.89
CA GLN A 112 4.46 -3.03 14.54
C GLN A 112 3.36 -1.96 14.55
N THR A 113 2.14 -2.41 14.82
CA THR A 113 1.03 -1.54 15.20
C THR A 113 0.54 -1.98 16.57
N VAL A 114 -0.30 -1.16 17.17
CA VAL A 114 -0.98 -1.52 18.42
C VAL A 114 -1.85 -2.80 18.32
N VAL A 115 -2.09 -3.31 17.09
CA VAL A 115 -2.92 -4.51 16.81
C VAL A 115 -2.23 -5.52 15.92
N THR A 116 -0.95 -5.35 15.59
CA THR A 116 -0.20 -6.26 14.69
C THR A 116 1.18 -6.51 15.28
N ASP A 117 1.47 -7.76 15.56
CA ASP A 117 2.78 -8.25 15.97
C ASP A 117 3.67 -8.42 14.73
N ALA A 118 4.74 -7.64 14.62
CA ALA A 118 5.64 -7.66 13.47
C ALA A 118 6.42 -8.96 13.38
N HIS A 119 6.98 -9.47 14.48
CA HIS A 119 7.78 -10.71 14.49
C HIS A 119 6.95 -11.92 14.08
N ARG A 120 5.71 -12.00 14.59
CA ARG A 120 4.75 -13.03 14.16
C ARG A 120 4.39 -12.87 12.70
N GLY A 121 4.20 -11.63 12.25
CA GLY A 121 3.89 -11.30 10.86
C GLY A 121 5.02 -11.68 9.91
N ASP A 122 6.25 -11.33 10.23
CA ASP A 122 7.46 -11.68 9.48
C ASP A 122 7.57 -13.20 9.27
N LYS A 123 7.42 -13.97 10.34
CA LYS A 123 7.46 -15.43 10.30
C LYS A 123 6.32 -16.04 9.50
N LEU A 124 5.07 -15.65 9.79
CA LEU A 124 3.88 -16.27 9.18
C LEU A 124 3.70 -15.89 7.71
N ASN A 125 4.19 -14.71 7.29
CA ASN A 125 4.17 -14.28 5.89
C ASN A 125 5.46 -14.68 5.15
N LYS A 126 6.36 -15.47 5.76
CA LYS A 126 7.55 -16.08 5.15
C LYS A 126 8.68 -15.10 4.78
N PHE A 127 8.68 -13.89 5.33
CA PHE A 127 9.72 -12.89 5.01
C PHE A 127 11.06 -13.30 5.62
N ALA A 128 11.07 -13.79 6.86
CA ALA A 128 12.27 -14.27 7.55
C ALA A 128 13.04 -15.31 6.71
N GLY A 129 12.34 -16.24 6.05
CA GLY A 129 12.93 -17.22 5.15
C GLY A 129 13.60 -16.59 3.94
N VAL A 130 12.95 -15.61 3.32
CA VAL A 130 13.50 -14.85 2.18
C VAL A 130 14.73 -14.05 2.62
N TYR A 131 14.61 -13.23 3.67
CA TYR A 131 15.74 -12.44 4.18
C TYR A 131 16.95 -13.31 4.53
N LYS A 132 16.72 -14.44 5.21
CA LYS A 132 17.78 -15.40 5.54
C LYS A 132 18.46 -15.98 4.30
N ARG A 133 17.69 -16.40 3.29
CA ARG A 133 18.18 -16.99 2.03
C ARG A 133 19.14 -16.06 1.29
N TYR A 134 18.87 -14.77 1.28
CA TYR A 134 19.67 -13.77 0.57
C TYR A 134 20.67 -13.01 1.46
N GLY A 135 20.78 -13.36 2.73
CA GLY A 135 21.67 -12.71 3.70
C GLY A 135 21.33 -11.21 3.85
N VAL A 136 20.03 -10.88 3.91
CA VAL A 136 19.57 -9.52 4.15
C VAL A 136 19.19 -9.37 5.62
N PRO A 137 19.87 -8.49 6.38
CA PRO A 137 19.46 -8.19 7.75
C PRO A 137 18.11 -7.44 7.76
N SER A 138 17.38 -7.56 8.86
CA SER A 138 16.19 -6.76 9.12
C SER A 138 16.28 -6.04 10.47
N VAL A 139 15.62 -4.91 10.57
CA VAL A 139 15.48 -4.13 11.81
C VAL A 139 14.02 -3.78 12.04
N ASP A 140 13.66 -3.69 13.29
CA ASP A 140 12.33 -3.25 13.70
C ASP A 140 12.39 -1.80 14.15
N ASN A 141 11.55 -0.94 13.57
CA ASN A 141 11.57 0.49 13.93
C ASN A 141 11.06 0.81 15.34
N PHE A 142 10.61 -0.20 16.04
CA PHE A 142 10.15 -0.13 17.43
C PHE A 142 11.16 -0.71 18.43
N ASP A 143 12.25 -1.31 17.95
CA ASP A 143 13.31 -1.78 18.81
C ASP A 143 13.97 -0.62 19.56
N PRO A 144 14.38 -0.81 20.83
CA PRO A 144 15.09 0.21 21.60
C PRO A 144 16.36 0.73 20.93
N GLU A 145 17.00 -0.12 20.13
CA GLU A 145 18.24 0.19 19.40
C GLU A 145 17.98 1.02 18.13
N CYS A 146 16.74 1.07 17.66
CA CYS A 146 16.38 1.89 16.49
C CYS A 146 16.26 3.37 16.93
N ALA A 147 17.30 4.12 16.68
CA ALA A 147 17.32 5.55 16.99
C ALA A 147 16.27 6.30 16.16
N TRP A 148 15.53 7.21 16.83
CA TRP A 148 14.59 8.13 16.20
C TRP A 148 15.12 9.56 16.36
N VAL A 149 15.43 10.19 15.26
CA VAL A 149 16.01 11.52 15.23
C VAL A 149 14.98 12.56 14.81
N ARG A 150 15.08 13.75 15.41
CA ARG A 150 14.27 14.91 15.00
C ARG A 150 14.78 15.41 13.65
N ILE A 151 13.84 15.73 12.77
CA ILE A 151 14.11 16.40 11.50
C ILE A 151 13.31 17.71 11.42
N GLU A 152 13.80 18.64 10.61
CA GLU A 152 13.11 19.87 10.27
C GLU A 152 12.84 19.87 8.75
N PRO A 153 11.65 19.41 8.33
CA PRO A 153 11.31 19.37 6.91
C PRO A 153 11.37 20.77 6.29
N LYS A 154 11.96 20.87 5.09
CA LYS A 154 12.02 22.12 4.32
C LYS A 154 10.69 22.45 3.69
N THR A 155 9.96 21.41 3.26
CA THR A 155 8.62 21.54 2.68
C THR A 155 7.61 21.82 3.80
N PRO A 156 6.78 22.88 3.71
CA PRO A 156 5.74 23.14 4.69
C PRO A 156 4.78 21.95 4.82
N LEU A 157 4.62 21.46 6.04
CA LEU A 157 3.75 20.34 6.36
C LEU A 157 2.29 20.80 6.44
N LEU A 158 1.37 19.90 6.13
CA LEU A 158 -0.07 20.13 6.21
C LEU A 158 -0.59 19.93 7.64
N VAL A 159 -0.08 18.90 8.32
CA VAL A 159 -0.68 18.46 9.60
C VAL A 159 0.28 17.80 10.59
N LEU A 160 1.40 17.20 10.16
CA LEU A 160 2.23 16.35 11.02
C LEU A 160 2.82 17.10 12.23
N ASP A 161 3.29 18.32 12.03
CA ASP A 161 3.80 19.19 13.06
C ASP A 161 2.73 19.53 14.13
N ARG A 162 1.50 19.80 13.67
CA ARG A 162 0.36 20.05 14.56
C ARG A 162 -0.07 18.80 15.33
N ILE A 163 0.00 17.61 14.73
CA ILE A 163 -0.46 16.37 15.36
C ILE A 163 0.55 15.88 16.40
N PHE A 164 1.84 15.91 16.08
CA PHE A 164 2.91 15.31 16.87
C PHE A 164 3.83 16.30 17.58
N GLY A 165 3.75 17.60 17.27
CA GLY A 165 4.58 18.68 17.81
C GLY A 165 5.97 18.73 17.16
N GLU A 166 6.68 17.61 17.10
CA GLU A 166 7.95 17.45 16.39
C GLU A 166 7.91 16.26 15.44
N VAL A 167 8.62 16.37 14.33
CA VAL A 167 8.74 15.29 13.36
C VAL A 167 10.00 14.48 13.67
N ARG A 168 9.83 13.21 13.97
CA ARG A 168 10.93 12.24 14.16
C ARG A 168 10.81 11.10 13.17
N VAL A 169 11.95 10.65 12.67
CA VAL A 169 12.06 9.52 11.76
C VAL A 169 13.14 8.56 12.24
N PRO A 170 13.08 7.25 11.89
CA PRO A 170 14.18 6.35 12.15
C PRO A 170 15.47 6.83 11.47
N GLU A 171 16.55 6.97 12.22
CA GLU A 171 17.84 7.43 11.69
C GLU A 171 18.33 6.61 10.50
N VAL A 172 18.06 5.30 10.53
CA VAL A 172 18.43 4.35 9.48
C VAL A 172 17.83 4.68 8.11
N LEU A 173 16.77 5.47 8.07
CA LEU A 173 16.11 5.91 6.83
C LEU A 173 16.80 7.13 6.19
N ILE A 174 17.49 7.96 6.97
CA ILE A 174 18.13 9.18 6.45
C ILE A 174 19.31 8.79 5.56
N GLY A 175 19.33 9.31 4.33
CA GLY A 175 20.36 9.00 3.33
C GLY A 175 20.28 7.59 2.75
N SER A 176 19.27 6.79 3.12
CA SER A 176 19.01 5.48 2.51
C SER A 176 18.01 5.60 1.37
N ASN A 177 18.17 4.81 0.31
CA ASN A 177 17.09 4.55 -0.63
C ASN A 177 15.97 3.79 0.08
N VAL A 178 14.73 3.99 -0.35
CA VAL A 178 13.60 3.16 0.12
C VAL A 178 12.88 2.52 -1.05
N LEU A 179 12.72 1.20 -0.98
CA LEU A 179 11.90 0.43 -1.90
C LEU A 179 10.67 -0.08 -1.15
N HIS A 180 9.51 0.46 -1.52
CA HIS A 180 8.22 0.10 -0.94
C HIS A 180 7.65 -1.17 -1.59
N LEU A 181 7.07 -2.04 -0.76
CA LEU A 181 6.45 -3.31 -1.18
C LEU A 181 4.96 -3.34 -0.78
N PRO A 182 4.13 -2.44 -1.32
CA PRO A 182 2.70 -2.41 -1.03
C PRO A 182 1.93 -3.50 -1.78
N THR A 183 0.64 -3.66 -1.44
CA THR A 183 -0.30 -4.58 -2.05
C THR A 183 -1.50 -3.82 -2.59
N VAL A 184 -2.01 -4.20 -3.76
CA VAL A 184 -3.25 -3.64 -4.35
C VAL A 184 -4.44 -4.04 -3.50
N LYS A 185 -4.98 -3.10 -2.73
CA LYS A 185 -6.13 -3.36 -1.84
C LYS A 185 -6.89 -2.10 -1.48
N THR A 186 -8.18 -2.26 -1.24
CA THR A 186 -9.05 -1.23 -0.69
C THR A 186 -8.71 -0.92 0.77
N HIS A 187 -9.15 0.23 1.25
CA HIS A 187 -8.98 0.64 2.64
C HIS A 187 -10.17 1.49 3.12
N VAL A 188 -10.65 1.19 4.33
CA VAL A 188 -11.87 1.81 4.89
C VAL A 188 -11.78 3.32 5.15
N TYR A 189 -10.57 3.89 5.26
CA TYR A 189 -10.38 5.32 5.58
C TYR A 189 -9.74 6.10 4.43
N THR A 190 -9.01 5.44 3.54
CA THR A 190 -8.23 6.10 2.47
C THR A 190 -8.60 5.60 1.08
N THR A 191 -9.77 4.95 0.92
CA THR A 191 -10.24 4.29 -0.31
C THR A 191 -9.35 3.11 -0.70
N MET A 192 -8.04 3.30 -0.75
CA MET A 192 -7.03 2.29 -1.03
C MET A 192 -5.82 2.42 -0.09
N THR A 193 -4.94 1.43 -0.10
CA THR A 193 -3.61 1.52 0.50
C THR A 193 -2.62 2.11 -0.51
N GLY A 194 -1.60 1.43 -0.92
CA GLY A 194 -0.64 1.88 -1.93
C GLY A 194 0.73 2.22 -1.38
N ALA A 195 1.58 2.76 -2.25
CA ALA A 195 2.97 3.11 -1.94
C ALA A 195 3.07 4.29 -0.98
N MET A 196 2.27 5.35 -1.18
CA MET A 196 2.22 6.49 -0.27
C MET A 196 1.90 6.04 1.15
N LYS A 197 0.89 5.17 1.31
CA LYS A 197 0.47 4.70 2.63
C LYS A 197 1.44 3.70 3.26
N ASN A 198 2.29 3.02 2.49
CA ASN A 198 3.27 2.09 3.03
C ASN A 198 4.31 2.77 3.93
N ALA A 199 4.63 4.04 3.67
CA ALA A 199 5.48 4.87 4.50
C ALA A 199 4.91 5.15 5.90
N PHE A 200 3.58 5.14 6.06
CA PHE A 200 2.91 5.40 7.35
C PHE A 200 3.38 4.46 8.46
N GLY A 201 3.70 3.21 8.12
CA GLY A 201 4.28 2.25 9.05
C GLY A 201 5.77 2.44 9.31
N GLY A 202 6.53 2.95 8.32
CA GLY A 202 7.99 3.13 8.42
C GLY A 202 8.39 4.40 9.16
N LEU A 203 7.69 5.50 8.89
CA LEU A 203 8.05 6.84 9.31
C LEU A 203 7.32 7.34 10.56
N LEU A 204 6.30 6.66 11.05
CA LEU A 204 5.57 7.03 12.25
C LEU A 204 5.65 5.93 13.31
N ARG A 205 5.71 6.36 14.57
CA ARG A 205 5.73 5.47 15.73
C ARG A 205 4.37 4.82 16.00
N ASP A 206 4.26 4.14 17.10
CA ASP A 206 3.05 3.45 17.59
C ASP A 206 1.85 4.39 17.82
N ASN A 207 2.11 5.68 18.14
CA ASN A 207 1.09 6.71 18.29
C ASN A 207 0.50 7.23 16.95
N ARG A 208 0.89 6.67 15.80
CA ARG A 208 0.40 7.08 14.47
C ARG A 208 -1.12 7.06 14.30
N HIS A 209 -1.84 6.33 15.15
CA HIS A 209 -3.30 6.32 15.14
C HIS A 209 -3.91 7.71 15.44
N TRP A 210 -3.16 8.64 16.04
CA TRP A 210 -3.58 10.03 16.23
C TRP A 210 -3.79 10.79 14.92
N ALA A 211 -3.14 10.37 13.85
CA ALA A 211 -3.21 10.98 12.53
C ALA A 211 -4.41 10.50 11.67
N HIS A 212 -5.25 9.57 12.16
CA HIS A 212 -6.31 8.99 11.34
C HIS A 212 -7.37 10.01 10.90
N THR A 213 -7.65 11.04 11.67
CA THR A 213 -8.60 12.10 11.28
C THR A 213 -8.11 12.90 10.07
N ASP A 214 -6.80 13.16 10.00
CA ASP A 214 -6.15 13.88 8.91
C ASP A 214 -5.28 12.94 8.06
N ILE A 215 -5.69 11.68 7.89
CA ILE A 215 -4.85 10.62 7.30
C ILE A 215 -4.37 10.96 5.89
N HIS A 216 -5.21 11.57 5.05
CA HIS A 216 -4.84 11.93 3.68
C HIS A 216 -3.73 12.98 3.64
N LYS A 217 -3.85 14.03 4.45
CA LYS A 217 -2.83 15.08 4.58
C LYS A 217 -1.54 14.53 5.20
N THR A 218 -1.68 13.63 6.17
CA THR A 218 -0.53 12.92 6.78
C THR A 218 0.27 12.13 5.74
N LEU A 219 -0.40 11.42 4.83
CA LEU A 219 0.29 10.66 3.78
C LEU A 219 1.04 11.58 2.80
N VAL A 220 0.49 12.75 2.52
CA VAL A 220 1.15 13.77 1.68
C VAL A 220 2.39 14.33 2.38
N ASP A 221 2.30 14.67 3.66
CA ASP A 221 3.43 15.13 4.46
C ASP A 221 4.55 14.07 4.52
N LEU A 222 4.18 12.80 4.74
CA LEU A 222 5.15 11.71 4.75
C LEU A 222 5.84 11.52 3.39
N LEU A 223 5.14 11.72 2.28
CA LEU A 223 5.76 11.67 0.97
C LEU A 223 6.73 12.86 0.76
N ALA A 224 6.36 14.06 1.19
CA ALA A 224 7.25 15.22 1.16
C ALA A 224 8.53 14.97 1.95
N ILE A 225 8.41 14.47 3.18
CA ILE A 225 9.55 14.09 4.02
C ILE A 225 10.42 13.02 3.33
N GLN A 226 9.83 11.99 2.77
CA GLN A 226 10.58 10.94 2.07
C GLN A 226 11.42 11.51 0.92
N LYS A 227 10.86 12.44 0.13
CA LYS A 227 11.58 13.10 -0.97
C LYS A 227 12.76 13.97 -0.49
N GLU A 228 12.75 14.39 0.77
CA GLU A 228 13.86 15.16 1.36
C GLU A 228 14.94 14.28 1.96
N ILE A 229 14.57 13.17 2.61
CA ILE A 229 15.52 12.37 3.40
C ILE A 229 16.10 11.17 2.63
N HIS A 230 15.45 10.73 1.53
CA HIS A 230 15.89 9.59 0.75
C HIS A 230 16.54 10.04 -0.58
N PRO A 231 17.73 9.54 -0.92
CA PRO A 231 18.34 9.78 -2.22
C PRO A 231 17.60 9.07 -3.35
N GLY A 232 16.79 8.03 -3.04
CA GLY A 232 16.01 7.29 -4.00
C GLY A 232 14.76 6.68 -3.40
N LEU A 233 13.67 6.71 -4.19
CA LEU A 233 12.39 6.07 -3.90
C LEU A 233 11.98 5.19 -5.06
N PHE A 234 11.50 3.99 -4.75
CA PHE A 234 10.91 3.08 -5.73
C PHE A 234 9.83 2.24 -5.06
N ALA A 235 8.85 1.79 -5.84
CA ALA A 235 7.83 0.88 -5.36
C ALA A 235 7.64 -0.28 -6.33
N VAL A 236 7.48 -1.48 -5.76
CA VAL A 236 6.98 -2.67 -6.45
C VAL A 236 5.72 -3.10 -5.73
N MET A 237 4.58 -2.97 -6.38
CA MET A 237 3.25 -3.22 -5.80
C MET A 237 2.69 -4.55 -6.28
N ASP A 238 2.29 -5.40 -5.35
CA ASP A 238 1.71 -6.70 -5.66
C ASP A 238 0.20 -6.61 -5.87
N GLY A 239 -0.24 -7.01 -7.04
CA GLY A 239 -1.62 -7.21 -7.45
C GLY A 239 -1.89 -8.64 -7.91
N THR A 240 -1.06 -9.61 -7.53
CA THR A 240 -1.30 -11.04 -7.85
C THR A 240 -2.54 -11.53 -7.12
N ILE A 241 -2.66 -11.20 -5.82
CA ILE A 241 -3.83 -11.42 -4.99
C ILE A 241 -4.22 -10.09 -4.35
N CYS A 242 -5.18 -9.43 -4.96
CA CYS A 242 -5.69 -8.14 -4.49
C CYS A 242 -6.68 -8.27 -3.34
N GLY A 243 -6.91 -7.17 -2.61
CA GLY A 243 -7.90 -7.12 -1.54
C GLY A 243 -9.10 -6.23 -1.86
N ASP A 244 -10.31 -6.80 -2.01
CA ASP A 244 -11.57 -6.05 -2.18
C ASP A 244 -12.35 -5.95 -0.88
N GLY A 245 -12.88 -4.79 -0.54
CA GLY A 245 -13.86 -4.61 0.53
C GLY A 245 -13.37 -3.85 1.76
N ALA A 246 -13.39 -4.47 2.93
CA ALA A 246 -13.12 -3.80 4.21
C ALA A 246 -11.63 -3.87 4.60
N GLY A 247 -10.77 -3.26 3.79
CA GLY A 247 -9.34 -3.22 4.06
C GLY A 247 -8.95 -2.38 5.30
N PRO A 248 -7.78 -2.64 5.87
CA PRO A 248 -6.67 -3.40 5.31
C PRO A 248 -6.63 -4.90 5.70
N ARG A 249 -7.59 -5.41 6.47
CA ARG A 249 -7.56 -6.80 7.00
C ARG A 249 -8.73 -7.66 6.53
N ALA A 250 -9.96 -7.21 6.74
CA ALA A 250 -11.19 -8.00 6.53
C ALA A 250 -11.69 -7.98 5.07
N MET A 251 -10.79 -8.10 4.11
CA MET A 251 -11.08 -8.05 2.66
C MET A 251 -11.45 -9.41 2.09
N ILE A 252 -11.93 -9.40 0.84
CA ILE A 252 -12.06 -10.57 -0.01
C ILE A 252 -10.79 -10.65 -0.86
N PRO A 253 -9.99 -11.73 -0.76
CA PRO A 253 -8.85 -11.91 -1.64
C PRO A 253 -9.32 -12.27 -3.05
N VAL A 254 -8.81 -11.57 -4.05
CA VAL A 254 -9.17 -11.76 -5.47
C VAL A 254 -7.90 -11.91 -6.29
N VAL A 255 -7.75 -13.05 -6.95
CA VAL A 255 -6.61 -13.28 -7.86
C VAL A 255 -6.77 -12.41 -9.10
N LYS A 256 -5.77 -11.57 -9.37
CA LYS A 256 -5.74 -10.65 -10.53
C LYS A 256 -4.50 -10.82 -11.39
N ASN A 257 -3.42 -11.41 -10.86
CA ASN A 257 -2.18 -11.71 -11.58
C ASN A 257 -1.44 -10.49 -12.13
N TYR A 258 -1.54 -9.34 -11.47
CA TYR A 258 -0.82 -8.13 -11.87
C TYR A 258 0.30 -7.79 -10.89
N MET A 259 1.33 -7.15 -11.41
CA MET A 259 2.31 -6.42 -10.61
C MET A 259 2.58 -5.05 -11.22
N LEU A 260 2.90 -4.08 -10.38
CA LEU A 260 3.18 -2.71 -10.79
C LEU A 260 4.51 -2.25 -10.20
N ALA A 261 5.20 -1.36 -10.91
CA ALA A 261 6.40 -0.68 -10.38
C ALA A 261 6.48 0.77 -10.84
N SER A 262 7.07 1.64 -10.03
CA SER A 262 7.37 3.03 -10.38
C SER A 262 8.35 3.64 -9.38
N ASP A 263 9.04 4.69 -9.80
CA ASP A 263 9.78 5.63 -8.95
C ASP A 263 8.93 6.84 -8.51
N ASP A 264 7.70 6.96 -9.04
CA ASP A 264 6.70 7.94 -8.58
C ASP A 264 5.61 7.25 -7.74
N MET A 265 5.63 7.53 -6.43
CA MET A 265 4.70 6.93 -5.45
C MET A 265 3.24 7.35 -5.71
N VAL A 266 3.03 8.54 -6.27
CA VAL A 266 1.68 9.04 -6.60
C VAL A 266 1.17 8.37 -7.86
N ALA A 267 2.03 8.23 -8.87
CA ALA A 267 1.66 7.63 -10.15
C ALA A 267 1.31 6.13 -10.01
N ILE A 268 2.11 5.37 -9.26
CA ILE A 268 1.80 3.95 -9.03
C ILE A 268 0.48 3.77 -8.27
N ASP A 269 0.22 4.64 -7.29
CA ASP A 269 -1.05 4.63 -6.55
C ASP A 269 -2.22 5.05 -7.44
N ALA A 270 -2.03 6.02 -8.35
CA ALA A 270 -3.05 6.44 -9.32
C ALA A 270 -3.42 5.31 -10.29
N VAL A 271 -2.42 4.62 -10.87
CA VAL A 271 -2.66 3.46 -11.75
C VAL A 271 -3.32 2.32 -10.97
N SER A 272 -2.90 2.06 -9.74
CA SER A 272 -3.53 1.05 -8.88
C SER A 272 -4.99 1.39 -8.57
N ALA A 273 -5.31 2.66 -8.25
CA ALA A 273 -6.68 3.13 -8.05
C ALA A 273 -7.53 2.92 -9.30
N TRP A 274 -6.97 3.27 -10.46
CA TRP A 274 -7.60 3.07 -11.76
C TRP A 274 -7.93 1.61 -12.04
N LEU A 275 -6.97 0.70 -11.84
CA LEU A 275 -7.19 -0.74 -11.99
C LEU A 275 -8.31 -1.25 -11.06
N MET A 276 -8.35 -0.77 -9.83
CA MET A 276 -9.41 -1.12 -8.89
C MET A 276 -10.80 -0.56 -9.29
N GLY A 277 -10.85 0.45 -10.16
CA GLY A 277 -12.08 1.07 -10.65
C GLY A 277 -12.43 2.37 -9.96
N PHE A 278 -11.51 2.99 -9.20
CA PHE A 278 -11.67 4.30 -8.59
C PHE A 278 -11.14 5.41 -9.50
N ASP A 279 -11.69 6.60 -9.38
CA ASP A 279 -11.11 7.82 -9.94
C ASP A 279 -9.97 8.30 -9.02
N PRO A 280 -8.69 8.28 -9.48
CA PRO A 280 -7.56 8.64 -8.63
C PRO A 280 -7.63 10.05 -8.05
N LEU A 281 -8.07 11.03 -8.83
CA LEU A 281 -8.16 12.43 -8.40
C LEU A 281 -9.50 12.75 -7.73
N GLY A 282 -10.59 12.08 -8.14
CA GLY A 282 -11.92 12.33 -7.60
C GLY A 282 -12.23 11.56 -6.31
N GLU A 283 -11.71 10.32 -6.16
CA GLU A 283 -12.09 9.42 -5.07
C GLU A 283 -10.95 9.09 -4.09
N VAL A 284 -9.68 9.45 -4.42
CA VAL A 284 -8.52 9.19 -3.55
C VAL A 284 -7.82 10.49 -3.16
N GLU A 285 -8.30 11.10 -2.08
CA GLU A 285 -7.89 12.44 -1.65
C GLU A 285 -6.37 12.60 -1.49
N CYS A 286 -5.64 11.61 -0.97
CA CYS A 286 -4.18 11.73 -0.81
C CYS A 286 -3.45 11.79 -2.16
N ILE A 287 -3.95 11.09 -3.20
CA ILE A 287 -3.38 11.18 -4.55
C ILE A 287 -3.61 12.59 -5.11
N ARG A 288 -4.85 13.10 -5.01
CA ARG A 288 -5.18 14.46 -5.47
C ARG A 288 -4.32 15.51 -4.79
N LEU A 289 -4.24 15.50 -3.45
CA LEU A 289 -3.45 16.47 -2.69
C LEU A 289 -1.94 16.40 -3.01
N ALA A 290 -1.40 15.19 -3.22
CA ALA A 290 -0.01 15.02 -3.57
C ALA A 290 0.27 15.53 -5.00
N HIS A 291 -0.63 15.28 -5.94
CA HIS A 291 -0.56 15.81 -7.31
C HIS A 291 -0.62 17.33 -7.33
N GLU A 292 -1.61 17.94 -6.64
CA GLU A 292 -1.76 19.40 -6.53
C GLU A 292 -0.53 20.08 -5.92
N ARG A 293 0.22 19.38 -5.06
CA ARG A 293 1.48 19.87 -4.46
C ARG A 293 2.74 19.57 -5.28
N GLY A 294 2.61 18.94 -6.45
CA GLY A 294 3.75 18.59 -7.30
C GLY A 294 4.65 17.49 -6.72
N LEU A 295 4.13 16.66 -5.80
CA LEU A 295 4.89 15.57 -5.18
C LEU A 295 4.93 14.31 -6.05
N GLY A 296 4.16 14.26 -7.13
CA GLY A 296 4.10 13.18 -8.11
C GLY A 296 2.88 13.35 -9.01
N VAL A 297 2.71 12.45 -9.97
CA VAL A 297 1.67 12.53 -10.99
C VAL A 297 0.46 11.67 -10.62
N GLY A 298 -0.67 12.32 -10.32
CA GLY A 298 -1.94 11.64 -9.99
C GLY A 298 -2.92 11.53 -11.15
N ASP A 299 -2.74 12.34 -12.19
CA ASP A 299 -3.58 12.29 -13.39
C ASP A 299 -3.09 11.18 -14.32
N VAL A 300 -3.92 10.15 -14.51
CA VAL A 300 -3.57 8.99 -15.35
C VAL A 300 -3.29 9.35 -16.81
N ARG A 301 -3.76 10.51 -17.29
CA ARG A 301 -3.48 11.02 -18.64
C ARG A 301 -2.02 11.51 -18.81
N GLU A 302 -1.35 11.81 -17.71
CA GLU A 302 0.03 12.26 -17.66
C GLU A 302 1.00 11.11 -17.28
N ILE A 303 0.51 9.86 -17.20
CA ILE A 303 1.29 8.68 -16.81
C ILE A 303 1.47 7.77 -18.04
N GLU A 304 2.72 7.44 -18.35
CA GLU A 304 3.03 6.37 -19.29
C GLU A 304 2.94 5.02 -18.61
N VAL A 305 2.01 4.18 -19.03
CA VAL A 305 1.94 2.79 -18.61
C VAL A 305 2.81 1.94 -19.53
N VAL A 306 3.82 1.30 -18.97
CA VAL A 306 4.77 0.43 -19.68
C VAL A 306 4.37 -1.02 -19.46
N GLY A 307 4.24 -1.81 -20.52
CA GLY A 307 3.91 -3.22 -20.48
C GLY A 307 2.47 -3.50 -20.88
N GLU A 308 1.63 -3.97 -19.95
CA GLU A 308 0.24 -4.33 -20.23
C GLU A 308 -0.64 -3.10 -20.55
N ASP A 309 -1.47 -3.19 -21.57
CA ASP A 309 -2.54 -2.23 -21.80
C ASP A 309 -3.63 -2.41 -20.72
N VAL A 310 -3.76 -1.41 -19.88
CA VAL A 310 -4.74 -1.41 -18.78
C VAL A 310 -5.92 -0.47 -19.00
N SER A 311 -6.06 0.09 -20.19
CA SER A 311 -7.10 1.07 -20.53
C SER A 311 -8.52 0.55 -20.27
N GLU A 312 -8.78 -0.74 -20.52
CA GLU A 312 -10.07 -1.42 -20.32
C GLU A 312 -10.14 -2.21 -19.00
N VAL A 313 -9.05 -2.24 -18.23
CA VAL A 313 -9.00 -3.06 -17.00
C VAL A 313 -9.76 -2.36 -15.89
N ASN A 314 -10.73 -3.06 -15.30
CA ASN A 314 -11.46 -2.62 -14.12
C ASN A 314 -11.77 -3.82 -13.21
N PHE A 315 -11.26 -3.78 -12.00
CA PHE A 315 -11.48 -4.86 -11.03
C PHE A 315 -12.85 -4.75 -10.34
N HIS A 316 -13.55 -3.61 -10.49
CA HIS A 316 -14.85 -3.32 -9.87
C HIS A 316 -14.83 -3.43 -8.34
N PHE A 317 -13.71 -3.05 -7.72
CA PHE A 317 -13.58 -3.08 -6.28
C PHE A 317 -14.45 -2.00 -5.62
N LYS A 318 -14.83 -2.29 -4.37
CA LYS A 318 -15.66 -1.38 -3.57
C LYS A 318 -15.20 -1.34 -2.14
N VAL A 319 -15.01 -0.15 -1.59
CA VAL A 319 -14.81 -0.01 -0.16
C VAL A 319 -16.07 -0.46 0.57
N ARG A 320 -15.93 -1.43 1.46
CA ARG A 320 -17.00 -1.94 2.31
C ARG A 320 -16.64 -1.71 3.77
N TYR A 321 -17.64 -1.65 4.61
CA TYR A 321 -17.45 -1.39 6.03
C TYR A 321 -18.00 -2.54 6.86
N HIS A 322 -17.17 -3.11 7.72
CA HIS A 322 -17.59 -4.02 8.77
C HIS A 322 -17.85 -3.25 10.07
N PHE A 323 -18.35 -3.94 11.11
CA PHE A 323 -18.72 -3.31 12.38
C PHE A 323 -17.59 -2.44 12.97
N ALA A 324 -16.39 -3.01 13.16
CA ALA A 324 -15.26 -2.28 13.75
C ALA A 324 -14.85 -1.04 12.93
N SER A 325 -14.89 -1.10 11.57
CA SER A 325 -14.58 0.05 10.73
C SER A 325 -15.66 1.14 10.80
N ARG A 326 -16.93 0.76 11.00
CA ARG A 326 -18.02 1.75 11.22
C ARG A 326 -17.83 2.49 12.54
N VAL A 327 -17.45 1.78 13.61
CA VAL A 327 -17.10 2.41 14.90
C VAL A 327 -15.91 3.36 14.73
N GLY A 328 -14.84 2.94 14.06
CA GLY A 328 -13.70 3.80 13.77
C GLY A 328 -14.10 5.07 12.99
N ARG A 329 -14.91 4.93 11.92
CA ARG A 329 -15.40 6.08 11.17
C ARG A 329 -16.21 7.06 12.03
N LEU A 330 -17.05 6.54 12.92
CA LEU A 330 -17.80 7.37 13.85
C LEU A 330 -16.87 8.22 14.73
N LEU A 331 -15.76 7.65 15.20
CA LEU A 331 -14.83 8.33 16.10
C LEU A 331 -13.91 9.32 15.37
N TRP A 332 -13.49 9.04 14.11
CA TRP A 332 -12.50 9.86 13.41
C TRP A 332 -13.08 10.85 12.40
N PHE A 333 -14.27 10.56 11.83
CA PHE A 333 -14.82 11.33 10.71
C PHE A 333 -16.20 11.94 10.98
N THR A 334 -16.57 12.07 12.26
CA THR A 334 -17.79 12.79 12.69
C THR A 334 -17.42 13.87 13.71
N PRO A 335 -18.38 14.69 14.21
CA PRO A 335 -18.12 15.65 15.27
C PRO A 335 -17.49 15.03 16.54
N LEU A 336 -17.59 13.71 16.75
CA LEU A 336 -16.91 13.00 17.85
C LEU A 336 -15.37 13.04 17.72
N ALA A 337 -14.83 13.36 16.56
CA ALA A 337 -13.40 13.59 16.37
C ALA A 337 -12.86 14.71 17.29
N ARG A 338 -13.71 15.64 17.73
CA ARG A 338 -13.33 16.72 18.67
C ARG A 338 -12.91 16.20 20.04
N ILE A 339 -13.44 15.05 20.44
CA ILE A 339 -13.12 14.40 21.73
C ILE A 339 -12.26 13.14 21.56
N GLN A 340 -11.72 12.89 20.36
CA GLN A 340 -10.90 11.72 20.08
C GLN A 340 -9.68 11.59 21.00
N SER A 341 -9.12 12.71 21.48
CA SER A 341 -8.01 12.71 22.41
C SER A 341 -8.34 11.96 23.72
N VAL A 342 -9.59 12.03 24.16
CA VAL A 342 -10.05 11.28 25.35
C VAL A 342 -10.00 9.78 25.11
N PHE A 343 -10.31 9.33 23.88
CA PHE A 343 -10.32 7.91 23.55
C PHE A 343 -8.94 7.38 23.18
N PHE A 344 -8.13 8.16 22.43
CA PHE A 344 -6.90 7.66 21.82
C PHE A 344 -5.59 8.19 22.45
N LYS A 345 -5.66 9.22 23.30
CA LYS A 345 -4.50 9.75 24.06
C LYS A 345 -4.55 9.41 25.55
N THR A 346 -5.47 8.55 25.97
CA THR A 346 -5.61 8.07 27.33
C THR A 346 -5.59 6.53 27.38
N PRO A 347 -5.52 5.88 28.54
CA PRO A 347 -5.58 4.43 28.66
C PRO A 347 -6.83 3.78 28.05
N LEU A 348 -7.88 4.53 27.74
CA LEU A 348 -9.06 4.03 27.04
C LEU A 348 -8.73 3.46 25.66
N VAL A 349 -7.63 3.87 25.03
CA VAL A 349 -7.14 3.33 23.77
C VAL A 349 -6.97 1.79 23.83
N HIS A 350 -6.58 1.25 24.98
CA HIS A 350 -6.41 -0.18 25.18
C HIS A 350 -7.73 -0.98 25.00
N ALA A 351 -8.89 -0.41 25.37
CA ALA A 351 -10.18 -1.02 25.12
C ALA A 351 -10.48 -1.13 23.62
N PHE A 352 -10.13 -0.11 22.83
CA PHE A 352 -10.28 -0.14 21.37
C PHE A 352 -9.30 -1.10 20.70
N ILE A 353 -8.05 -1.17 21.18
CA ILE A 353 -7.04 -2.12 20.73
C ILE A 353 -7.53 -3.54 20.97
N TRP A 354 -7.96 -3.84 22.20
CA TRP A 354 -8.52 -5.16 22.57
C TRP A 354 -9.75 -5.51 21.74
N GLY A 355 -10.71 -4.58 21.61
CA GLY A 355 -11.91 -4.79 20.79
C GLY A 355 -11.59 -5.04 19.31
N SER A 356 -10.58 -4.33 18.76
CA SER A 356 -10.11 -4.56 17.39
C SER A 356 -9.46 -5.93 17.23
N ALA A 357 -8.61 -6.36 18.17
CA ALA A 357 -8.00 -7.68 18.17
C ALA A 357 -9.06 -8.79 18.33
N ALA A 358 -9.98 -8.63 19.29
CA ALA A 358 -11.07 -9.58 19.50
C ALA A 358 -11.92 -9.76 18.23
N TYR A 359 -12.26 -8.66 17.55
CA TYR A 359 -13.02 -8.74 16.31
C TYR A 359 -12.22 -9.41 15.18
N HIS A 360 -10.98 -8.97 14.91
CA HIS A 360 -10.25 -9.42 13.74
C HIS A 360 -9.60 -10.79 13.94
N ASP A 361 -8.95 -11.02 15.07
CA ASP A 361 -8.11 -12.21 15.28
C ASP A 361 -8.91 -13.37 15.89
N HIS A 362 -9.89 -13.09 16.77
CA HIS A 362 -10.63 -14.12 17.47
C HIS A 362 -12.04 -14.39 16.93
N TYR A 363 -12.61 -13.48 16.12
CA TYR A 363 -13.91 -13.69 15.46
C TYR A 363 -13.74 -13.80 13.93
N TRP A 364 -13.27 -12.72 13.27
CA TRP A 364 -13.30 -12.65 11.82
C TRP A 364 -12.35 -13.67 11.15
N TRP A 365 -11.15 -13.81 11.71
CA TRP A 365 -10.17 -14.75 11.17
C TRP A 365 -10.67 -16.21 11.21
N PRO A 366 -11.06 -16.79 12.35
CA PRO A 366 -11.52 -18.19 12.39
C PRO A 366 -12.82 -18.42 11.60
N VAL A 367 -13.70 -17.43 11.49
CA VAL A 367 -15.01 -17.60 10.84
C VAL A 367 -14.94 -17.37 9.33
N HIS A 368 -14.18 -16.36 8.89
CA HIS A 368 -14.12 -15.92 7.50
C HIS A 368 -12.74 -16.04 6.87
N GLY A 369 -11.70 -15.62 7.59
CA GLY A 369 -10.33 -15.53 7.07
C GLY A 369 -9.78 -16.89 6.67
N THR A 370 -9.89 -17.88 7.56
CA THR A 370 -9.43 -19.26 7.30
C THR A 370 -10.12 -19.89 6.09
N LYS A 371 -11.42 -19.68 5.93
CA LYS A 371 -12.18 -20.20 4.78
C LYS A 371 -11.70 -19.58 3.46
N ARG A 372 -11.50 -18.25 3.45
CA ARG A 372 -10.98 -17.53 2.26
C ARG A 372 -9.57 -17.97 1.93
N MET A 373 -8.72 -18.13 2.92
CA MET A 373 -7.36 -18.63 2.70
C MET A 373 -7.34 -20.08 2.23
N ALA A 374 -8.26 -20.93 2.70
CA ALA A 374 -8.41 -22.31 2.20
C ALA A 374 -8.79 -22.33 0.70
N GLU A 375 -9.62 -21.38 0.23
CA GLU A 375 -9.91 -21.24 -1.20
C GLU A 375 -8.70 -20.75 -1.99
N ILE A 376 -8.00 -19.74 -1.49
CA ILE A 376 -6.77 -19.25 -2.12
C ILE A 376 -5.69 -20.33 -2.17
N ALA A 377 -5.58 -21.18 -1.14
CA ALA A 377 -4.62 -22.29 -1.09
C ALA A 377 -4.76 -23.28 -2.25
N LYS A 378 -5.95 -23.39 -2.84
CA LYS A 378 -6.20 -24.23 -4.04
C LYS A 378 -5.67 -23.58 -5.34
N SER A 379 -5.43 -22.28 -5.33
CA SER A 379 -4.90 -21.55 -6.49
C SER A 379 -3.41 -21.83 -6.71
N PRO A 380 -2.88 -21.55 -7.91
CA PRO A 380 -1.43 -21.62 -8.15
C PRO A 380 -0.61 -20.74 -7.18
N TRP A 381 -1.09 -19.54 -6.85
CA TRP A 381 -0.45 -18.65 -5.87
C TRP A 381 -0.47 -19.19 -4.45
N GLY A 382 -1.56 -19.84 -4.05
CA GLY A 382 -1.64 -20.47 -2.74
C GLY A 382 -0.67 -21.65 -2.61
N ARG A 383 -0.49 -22.45 -3.67
CA ARG A 383 0.53 -23.51 -3.71
C ARG A 383 1.96 -22.93 -3.66
N LEU A 384 2.21 -21.84 -4.39
CA LEU A 384 3.50 -21.15 -4.31
C LEU A 384 3.76 -20.66 -2.87
N PHE A 385 2.78 -20.05 -2.21
CA PHE A 385 2.92 -19.61 -0.81
C PHE A 385 3.28 -20.75 0.15
N GLN A 386 2.67 -21.92 -0.05
CA GLN A 386 2.95 -23.10 0.76
C GLN A 386 4.36 -23.67 0.54
N ALA A 387 4.95 -23.44 -0.65
CA ALA A 387 6.32 -23.86 -0.96
C ALA A 387 7.40 -22.97 -0.34
N TYR A 388 7.04 -21.76 0.13
CA TYR A 388 7.95 -20.91 0.91
C TYR A 388 8.09 -21.45 2.34
N GLU A 389 9.32 -21.46 2.85
CA GLU A 389 9.67 -21.88 4.21
C GLU A 389 9.58 -20.74 5.24
#